data_6cb56d717ab8d90b023dda8314d791eb
#
_entry.id   6cb56d717ab8d90b023dda8314d791eb
#
_cell.length_a   1.000
_cell.length_b   1.000
_cell.length_c   1.000
_cell.angle_alpha   90.00
_cell.angle_beta   90.00
_cell.angle_gamma   90.00
#
_symmetry.space_group_name_H-M   'P 1'
#
loop_
_entity.id
_entity.type
_entity.pdbx_description
1 polymer ?
#
loop_
_entity_poly.entity_id
_entity_poly.type
_entity_poly.pdbx_seq_one_letter_code
_entity_poly.pdbx_strand_id
1 'polypeptide(L)'
;LPEGSGPFPAAVLISGSGPQDRDETFMGHKPFLVLADHLSRNGIAVLRYDDRGFGQSGGDHWTATTADFATDAAAAAAWLTQQPGIRHDAIGMIGHSEGGLIAPITARDNPDIAWVVLLAAPGINMIKLVASQTEAMAMTQGASVEDLQRVMPINQRLWHIIADADDVEHARGRLDVFLTPEVLETLGVAPDRKAVIIESSLRPWLRYLLRFDPAPYLRALDVPVLALNGSLDVQVPATENLAAIRSLLAEHPDATIIELPGLNHLFQTAATGALGEYRDIEETMAPLALEVISDWVSQQIPDAVPSAM
;
A
#
# COMPACT_ATOMS: atom_id res chain seq x y z
N LEU A 1 19.26 -8.79 9.27
CA LEU A 1 19.69 -8.31 10.60
C LEU A 1 20.87 -7.36 10.43
N PRO A 2 20.94 -6.30 11.26
CA PRO A 2 22.14 -5.46 11.37
C PRO A 2 23.38 -6.23 11.81
N GLU A 3 24.54 -5.62 11.62
CA GLU A 3 25.79 -6.12 12.21
C GLU A 3 25.82 -5.83 13.73
N GLY A 4 26.37 -6.75 14.52
CA GLY A 4 26.51 -6.60 15.97
C GLY A 4 25.69 -7.59 16.78
N SER A 5 25.61 -7.35 18.09
CA SER A 5 25.03 -8.32 19.04
C SER A 5 23.53 -8.08 19.34
N GLY A 6 22.96 -6.94 18.93
CA GLY A 6 21.59 -6.57 19.28
C GLY A 6 21.37 -6.33 20.80
N PRO A 7 20.15 -6.32 21.31
CA PRO A 7 18.91 -6.44 20.55
C PRO A 7 18.63 -5.20 19.65
N PHE A 8 18.10 -5.44 18.45
CA PHE A 8 17.88 -4.42 17.46
C PHE A 8 16.40 -3.98 17.43
N PRO A 9 16.10 -2.70 17.16
CA PRO A 9 14.77 -2.30 16.69
C PRO A 9 14.45 -3.03 15.39
N ALA A 10 13.16 -3.20 15.05
CA ALA A 10 12.79 -3.97 13.89
C ALA A 10 11.62 -3.34 13.11
N ALA A 11 11.59 -3.58 11.80
CA ALA A 11 10.51 -3.22 10.90
C ALA A 11 9.92 -4.47 10.24
N VAL A 12 8.59 -4.54 10.15
CA VAL A 12 7.87 -5.44 9.23
C VAL A 12 7.57 -4.66 7.96
N LEU A 13 8.00 -5.15 6.78
CA LEU A 13 7.64 -4.58 5.50
C LEU A 13 6.39 -5.28 4.96
N ILE A 14 5.39 -4.48 4.55
CA ILE A 14 4.08 -4.93 4.08
C ILE A 14 3.88 -4.43 2.65
N SER A 15 3.79 -5.35 1.70
CA SER A 15 3.71 -5.10 0.27
C SER A 15 2.39 -4.46 -0.17
N GLY A 16 2.40 -3.90 -1.38
CA GLY A 16 1.23 -3.36 -2.07
C GLY A 16 0.29 -4.43 -2.63
N SER A 17 -0.67 -3.98 -3.44
CA SER A 17 -1.72 -4.83 -4.01
C SER A 17 -1.19 -5.90 -4.97
N GLY A 18 -1.83 -7.06 -4.91
CA GLY A 18 -1.51 -8.23 -5.73
C GLY A 18 -0.57 -9.21 -5.02
N PRO A 19 -0.39 -10.42 -5.56
CA PRO A 19 0.49 -11.41 -4.96
C PRO A 19 1.96 -11.00 -5.15
N GLN A 20 2.61 -10.62 -4.06
CA GLN A 20 3.97 -10.11 -4.04
C GLN A 20 4.93 -11.09 -3.37
N ASP A 21 6.17 -11.14 -3.88
CA ASP A 21 7.27 -11.74 -3.14
C ASP A 21 7.76 -10.78 -2.03
N ARG A 22 8.56 -11.29 -1.13
CA ARG A 22 9.16 -10.53 0.00
C ARG A 22 9.99 -9.33 -0.41
N ASP A 23 10.38 -9.24 -1.68
CA ASP A 23 11.17 -8.15 -2.23
C ASP A 23 10.29 -7.08 -2.90
N GLU A 24 8.96 -7.33 -2.99
CA GLU A 24 8.01 -6.53 -3.74
C GLU A 24 8.47 -6.33 -5.19
N THR A 25 8.79 -7.44 -5.85
CA THR A 25 9.39 -7.43 -7.18
C THR A 25 8.40 -6.91 -8.23
N PHE A 26 8.71 -5.75 -8.80
CA PHE A 26 7.88 -5.12 -9.82
C PHE A 26 8.72 -4.52 -10.95
N MET A 27 8.42 -4.87 -12.19
CA MET A 27 9.11 -4.40 -13.40
C MET A 27 10.65 -4.51 -13.38
N GLY A 28 11.20 -5.50 -12.67
CA GLY A 28 12.64 -5.73 -12.54
C GLY A 28 13.28 -5.09 -11.30
N HIS A 29 12.54 -4.29 -10.56
CA HIS A 29 12.97 -3.67 -9.30
C HIS A 29 12.55 -4.50 -8.09
N LYS A 30 13.29 -4.32 -7.00
CA LYS A 30 13.07 -5.00 -5.71
C LYS A 30 13.12 -3.97 -4.57
N PRO A 31 12.11 -3.09 -4.46
CA PRO A 31 12.15 -1.97 -3.52
C PRO A 31 12.33 -2.43 -2.08
N PHE A 32 11.69 -3.51 -1.64
CA PHE A 32 11.84 -4.01 -0.29
C PHE A 32 13.20 -4.65 -0.01
N LEU A 33 13.87 -5.19 -1.04
CA LEU A 33 15.25 -5.65 -0.86
C LEU A 33 16.19 -4.47 -0.58
N VAL A 34 16.05 -3.38 -1.36
CA VAL A 34 16.88 -2.17 -1.21
C VAL A 34 16.60 -1.47 0.12
N LEU A 35 15.31 -1.29 0.47
CA LEU A 35 14.93 -0.69 1.75
C LEU A 35 15.43 -1.52 2.94
N ALA A 36 15.32 -2.85 2.88
CA ALA A 36 15.78 -3.73 3.95
C ALA A 36 17.30 -3.70 4.13
N ASP A 37 18.08 -3.65 3.04
CA ASP A 37 19.53 -3.49 3.11
C ASP A 37 19.90 -2.15 3.75
N HIS A 38 19.25 -1.05 3.30
CA HIS A 38 19.48 0.29 3.84
C HIS A 38 19.16 0.36 5.35
N LEU A 39 17.99 -0.11 5.76
CA LEU A 39 17.60 -0.13 7.18
C LEU A 39 18.53 -1.00 8.03
N SER A 40 18.93 -2.17 7.53
CA SER A 40 19.85 -3.06 8.25
C SER A 40 21.23 -2.44 8.45
N ARG A 41 21.75 -1.70 7.47
CA ARG A 41 23.00 -0.93 7.61
C ARG A 41 22.86 0.22 8.62
N ASN A 42 21.65 0.72 8.83
CA ASN A 42 21.33 1.75 9.82
C ASN A 42 20.86 1.19 11.17
N GLY A 43 21.14 -0.09 11.46
CA GLY A 43 20.91 -0.69 12.77
C GLY A 43 19.48 -1.17 13.03
N ILE A 44 18.60 -1.22 12.01
CA ILE A 44 17.20 -1.63 12.10
C ILE A 44 17.06 -3.02 11.48
N ALA A 45 16.66 -4.02 12.24
CA ALA A 45 16.33 -5.35 11.72
C ALA A 45 15.08 -5.30 10.84
N VAL A 46 15.02 -6.12 9.80
CA VAL A 46 13.88 -6.11 8.87
C VAL A 46 13.32 -7.52 8.68
N LEU A 47 12.01 -7.66 8.84
CA LEU A 47 11.25 -8.83 8.45
C LEU A 47 10.48 -8.55 7.16
N ARG A 48 10.74 -9.40 6.14
CA ARG A 48 10.02 -9.42 4.86
C ARG A 48 9.46 -10.82 4.65
N TYR A 49 8.27 -10.93 4.12
CA TYR A 49 7.61 -12.22 3.86
C TYR A 49 6.97 -12.21 2.47
N ASP A 50 6.85 -13.39 1.87
CA ASP A 50 6.05 -13.56 0.67
C ASP A 50 4.57 -13.53 1.07
N ASP A 51 3.72 -12.88 0.28
CA ASP A 51 2.29 -12.83 0.55
C ASP A 51 1.68 -14.23 0.64
N ARG A 52 0.57 -14.36 1.39
CA ARG A 52 -0.15 -15.65 1.45
C ARG A 52 -0.45 -16.18 0.04
N GLY A 53 -0.20 -17.47 -0.19
CA GLY A 53 -0.40 -18.12 -1.48
C GLY A 53 0.60 -17.74 -2.57
N PHE A 54 1.68 -17.01 -2.23
CA PHE A 54 2.75 -16.65 -3.15
C PHE A 54 4.12 -17.12 -2.66
N GLY A 55 5.06 -17.32 -3.58
CA GLY A 55 6.43 -17.73 -3.26
C GLY A 55 6.49 -18.99 -2.41
N GLN A 56 6.99 -18.87 -1.18
CA GLN A 56 7.08 -19.96 -0.21
C GLN A 56 5.98 -19.93 0.86
N SER A 57 5.13 -18.90 0.86
CA SER A 57 4.03 -18.76 1.82
C SER A 57 2.82 -19.63 1.42
N GLY A 58 2.26 -20.30 2.40
CA GLY A 58 1.01 -21.06 2.23
C GLY A 58 -0.23 -20.17 2.16
N GLY A 59 -1.40 -20.80 1.98
CA GLY A 59 -2.68 -20.12 1.89
C GLY A 59 -3.13 -19.85 0.46
N ASP A 60 -4.12 -18.98 0.31
CA ASP A 60 -4.69 -18.60 -0.99
C ASP A 60 -4.89 -17.07 -1.04
N HIS A 61 -4.12 -16.40 -1.87
CA HIS A 61 -4.19 -14.97 -2.09
C HIS A 61 -5.53 -14.55 -2.71
N TRP A 62 -6.08 -15.38 -3.61
CA TRP A 62 -7.24 -14.99 -4.42
C TRP A 62 -8.57 -14.97 -3.67
N THR A 63 -8.63 -15.63 -2.53
CA THR A 63 -9.80 -15.62 -1.64
C THR A 63 -9.65 -14.68 -0.46
N ALA A 64 -8.48 -14.08 -0.28
CA ALA A 64 -8.16 -13.17 0.81
C ALA A 64 -8.63 -11.73 0.53
N THR A 65 -8.71 -10.94 1.58
CA THR A 65 -9.02 -9.52 1.59
C THR A 65 -7.90 -8.74 2.27
N THR A 66 -7.90 -7.40 2.17
CA THR A 66 -6.97 -6.54 2.90
C THR A 66 -7.00 -6.80 4.42
N ALA A 67 -8.16 -7.16 4.98
CA ALA A 67 -8.26 -7.54 6.39
C ALA A 67 -7.55 -8.86 6.70
N ASP A 68 -7.57 -9.82 5.79
CA ASP A 68 -6.83 -11.08 5.94
C ASP A 68 -5.32 -10.83 5.89
N PHE A 69 -4.86 -9.95 5.00
CA PHE A 69 -3.44 -9.54 4.93
C PHE A 69 -3.00 -8.83 6.22
N ALA A 70 -3.89 -8.07 6.87
CA ALA A 70 -3.59 -7.49 8.17
C ALA A 70 -3.36 -8.55 9.26
N THR A 71 -4.02 -9.72 9.18
CA THR A 71 -3.73 -10.85 10.09
C THR A 71 -2.35 -11.45 9.84
N ASP A 72 -1.86 -11.46 8.59
CA ASP A 72 -0.50 -11.91 8.27
C ASP A 72 0.55 -10.94 8.80
N ALA A 73 0.33 -9.64 8.64
CA ALA A 73 1.20 -8.60 9.17
C ALA A 73 1.26 -8.65 10.72
N ALA A 74 0.13 -8.89 11.39
CA ALA A 74 0.07 -9.09 12.82
C ALA A 74 0.86 -10.33 13.27
N ALA A 75 0.75 -11.44 12.52
CA ALA A 75 1.52 -12.65 12.80
C ALA A 75 3.02 -12.44 12.61
N ALA A 76 3.42 -11.66 11.60
CA ALA A 76 4.82 -11.28 11.37
C ALA A 76 5.38 -10.44 12.53
N ALA A 77 4.62 -9.46 13.02
CA ALA A 77 5.01 -8.68 14.21
C ALA A 77 5.11 -9.56 15.47
N ALA A 78 4.11 -10.40 15.72
CA ALA A 78 4.12 -11.34 16.84
C ALA A 78 5.29 -12.33 16.77
N TRP A 79 5.74 -12.71 15.58
CA TRP A 79 6.94 -13.53 15.43
C TRP A 79 8.20 -12.76 15.86
N LEU A 80 8.31 -11.46 15.50
CA LEU A 80 9.43 -10.62 15.91
C LEU A 80 9.54 -10.47 17.43
N THR A 81 8.42 -10.37 18.15
CA THR A 81 8.44 -10.27 19.63
C THR A 81 9.03 -11.52 20.31
N GLN A 82 9.13 -12.63 19.60
CA GLN A 82 9.71 -13.88 20.13
C GLN A 82 11.21 -14.05 19.79
N GLN A 83 11.79 -13.12 19.04
CA GLN A 83 13.18 -13.23 18.61
C GLN A 83 14.11 -12.58 19.65
N PRO A 84 15.10 -13.34 20.21
CA PRO A 84 15.95 -12.84 21.30
C PRO A 84 16.85 -11.67 20.90
N GLY A 85 17.07 -11.47 19.60
CA GLY A 85 17.88 -10.37 19.06
C GLY A 85 17.10 -9.12 18.71
N ILE A 86 15.79 -9.04 19.04
CA ILE A 86 14.89 -7.93 18.70
C ILE A 86 14.44 -7.20 19.96
N ARG A 87 14.39 -5.88 19.88
CA ARG A 87 13.81 -5.01 20.91
C ARG A 87 12.27 -5.01 20.76
N HIS A 88 11.57 -5.58 21.74
CA HIS A 88 10.11 -5.69 21.73
C HIS A 88 9.41 -4.33 21.84
N ASP A 89 10.09 -3.33 22.40
CA ASP A 89 9.59 -1.94 22.55
C ASP A 89 9.86 -1.06 21.33
N ALA A 90 10.43 -1.61 20.25
CA ALA A 90 10.84 -0.87 19.05
C ALA A 90 10.56 -1.64 17.75
N ILE A 91 9.42 -2.31 17.67
CA ILE A 91 8.94 -2.96 16.45
C ILE A 91 7.97 -2.00 15.74
N GLY A 92 8.21 -1.72 14.48
CA GLY A 92 7.31 -0.90 13.67
C GLY A 92 6.88 -1.58 12.38
N MET A 93 5.98 -0.92 11.67
CA MET A 93 5.47 -1.37 10.38
C MET A 93 5.76 -0.34 9.30
N ILE A 94 6.19 -0.81 8.13
CA ILE A 94 6.36 -0.01 6.92
C ILE A 94 5.48 -0.63 5.85
N GLY A 95 4.39 0.04 5.48
CA GLY A 95 3.44 -0.44 4.47
C GLY A 95 3.52 0.40 3.20
N HIS A 96 3.65 -0.25 2.04
CA HIS A 96 3.64 0.39 0.74
C HIS A 96 2.28 0.21 0.06
N SER A 97 1.74 1.27 -0.53
CA SER A 97 0.48 1.23 -1.29
C SER A 97 -0.66 0.61 -0.46
N GLU A 98 -1.24 -0.53 -0.83
CA GLU A 98 -2.22 -1.27 0.00
C GLU A 98 -1.64 -1.68 1.35
N GLY A 99 -0.34 -1.97 1.44
CA GLY A 99 0.36 -2.18 2.71
C GLY A 99 0.22 -1.01 3.67
N GLY A 100 0.09 0.21 3.13
CA GLY A 100 -0.23 1.42 3.88
C GLY A 100 -1.67 1.49 4.43
N LEU A 101 -2.60 0.63 3.95
CA LEU A 101 -3.90 0.38 4.59
C LEU A 101 -3.78 -0.71 5.65
N ILE A 102 -2.98 -1.74 5.37
CA ILE A 102 -2.77 -2.91 6.23
C ILE A 102 -2.08 -2.51 7.53
N ALA A 103 -1.04 -1.67 7.46
CA ALA A 103 -0.28 -1.25 8.63
C ALA A 103 -1.15 -0.54 9.70
N PRO A 104 -2.01 0.45 9.37
CA PRO A 104 -2.94 1.05 10.33
C PRO A 104 -3.99 0.07 10.88
N ILE A 105 -4.51 -0.85 10.05
CA ILE A 105 -5.44 -1.90 10.52
C ILE A 105 -4.77 -2.72 11.60
N THR A 106 -3.51 -3.10 11.39
CA THR A 106 -2.75 -3.97 12.29
C THR A 106 -2.31 -3.23 13.55
N ALA A 107 -1.84 -1.99 13.41
CA ALA A 107 -1.27 -1.22 14.53
C ALA A 107 -2.34 -0.74 15.54
N ARG A 108 -3.56 -0.40 15.06
CA ARG A 108 -4.63 0.19 15.86
C ARG A 108 -4.91 -0.55 17.19
N ASP A 109 -4.89 -1.87 17.14
CA ASP A 109 -5.26 -2.72 18.29
C ASP A 109 -4.09 -3.62 18.74
N ASN A 110 -2.85 -3.29 18.32
CA ASN A 110 -1.65 -4.09 18.59
C ASN A 110 -0.61 -3.29 19.38
N PRO A 111 -0.51 -3.49 20.71
CA PRO A 111 0.43 -2.75 21.55
C PRO A 111 1.90 -3.07 21.31
N ASP A 112 2.21 -4.12 20.53
CA ASP A 112 3.58 -4.48 20.17
C ASP A 112 4.14 -3.58 19.05
N ILE A 113 3.30 -2.76 18.40
CA ILE A 113 3.72 -1.83 17.34
C ILE A 113 4.04 -0.47 17.94
N ALA A 114 5.29 -0.05 17.78
CA ALA A 114 5.81 1.20 18.34
C ALA A 114 5.70 2.40 17.38
N TRP A 115 5.64 2.17 16.07
CA TRP A 115 5.55 3.22 15.05
C TRP A 115 5.09 2.66 13.70
N VAL A 116 4.59 3.55 12.82
CA VAL A 116 4.09 3.19 11.48
C VAL A 116 4.65 4.13 10.42
N VAL A 117 5.11 3.57 9.30
CA VAL A 117 5.49 4.30 8.09
C VAL A 117 4.55 3.92 6.95
N LEU A 118 3.95 4.92 6.34
CA LEU A 118 2.99 4.82 5.24
C LEU A 118 3.69 5.30 3.96
N LEU A 119 4.06 4.37 3.09
CA LEU A 119 4.71 4.66 1.81
C LEU A 119 3.67 4.64 0.69
N ALA A 120 3.44 5.77 0.03
CA ALA A 120 2.45 5.90 -1.05
C ALA A 120 1.07 5.32 -0.66
N ALA A 121 0.65 5.56 0.58
CA ALA A 121 -0.56 4.99 1.15
C ALA A 121 -1.83 5.77 0.76
N PRO A 122 -2.96 5.08 0.51
CA PRO A 122 -4.24 5.73 0.33
C PRO A 122 -4.70 6.47 1.60
N GLY A 123 -5.07 7.75 1.44
CA GLY A 123 -5.66 8.56 2.52
C GLY A 123 -7.14 8.83 2.33
N ILE A 124 -7.68 8.56 1.12
CA ILE A 124 -9.08 8.78 0.76
C ILE A 124 -9.83 7.46 0.59
N ASN A 125 -11.17 7.53 0.54
CA ASN A 125 -12.02 6.37 0.24
C ASN A 125 -11.59 5.69 -1.07
N MET A 126 -11.60 4.35 -1.10
CA MET A 126 -11.01 3.58 -2.18
C MET A 126 -11.72 3.72 -3.53
N ILE A 127 -13.04 3.98 -3.59
CA ILE A 127 -13.68 4.30 -4.88
C ILE A 127 -13.13 5.60 -5.46
N LYS A 128 -12.91 6.61 -4.62
CA LYS A 128 -12.30 7.88 -5.06
C LYS A 128 -10.85 7.66 -5.49
N LEU A 129 -10.09 6.88 -4.74
CA LEU A 129 -8.72 6.58 -5.11
C LEU A 129 -8.62 5.86 -6.46
N VAL A 130 -9.41 4.80 -6.66
CA VAL A 130 -9.38 4.05 -7.94
C VAL A 130 -9.82 4.95 -9.11
N ALA A 131 -10.68 5.93 -8.86
CA ALA A 131 -11.06 6.92 -9.87
C ALA A 131 -9.88 7.83 -10.23
N SER A 132 -9.24 8.48 -9.26
CA SER A 132 -8.08 9.36 -9.50
C SER A 132 -6.88 8.61 -10.05
N GLN A 133 -6.61 7.39 -9.58
CA GLN A 133 -5.60 6.49 -10.14
C GLN A 133 -5.85 6.21 -11.63
N THR A 134 -7.09 5.80 -11.96
CA THR A 134 -7.46 5.48 -13.36
C THR A 134 -7.27 6.69 -14.26
N GLU A 135 -7.70 7.87 -13.80
CA GLU A 135 -7.54 9.13 -14.54
C GLU A 135 -6.07 9.49 -14.72
N ALA A 136 -5.29 9.52 -13.64
CA ALA A 136 -3.88 9.87 -13.68
C ALA A 136 -3.07 8.91 -14.57
N MET A 137 -3.28 7.61 -14.43
CA MET A 137 -2.62 6.61 -15.28
C MET A 137 -3.00 6.74 -16.76
N ALA A 138 -4.28 6.95 -17.07
CA ALA A 138 -4.73 7.13 -18.44
C ALA A 138 -4.13 8.40 -19.09
N MET A 139 -4.06 9.50 -18.34
CA MET A 139 -3.42 10.73 -18.81
C MET A 139 -1.94 10.55 -19.15
N THR A 140 -1.18 9.82 -18.34
CA THR A 140 0.23 9.52 -18.66
C THR A 140 0.39 8.58 -19.84
N GLN A 141 -0.65 7.84 -20.21
CA GLN A 141 -0.69 7.01 -21.43
C GLN A 141 -1.22 7.74 -22.66
N GLY A 142 -1.50 9.04 -22.54
CA GLY A 142 -1.93 9.90 -23.64
C GLY A 142 -3.44 9.93 -23.88
N ALA A 143 -4.26 9.45 -22.92
CA ALA A 143 -5.70 9.60 -23.03
C ALA A 143 -6.10 11.09 -23.04
N SER A 144 -7.07 11.44 -23.88
CA SER A 144 -7.62 12.79 -23.92
C SER A 144 -8.64 13.03 -22.79
N VAL A 145 -8.86 14.30 -22.47
CA VAL A 145 -9.94 14.68 -21.52
C VAL A 145 -11.31 14.19 -22.01
N GLU A 146 -11.54 14.18 -23.32
CA GLU A 146 -12.77 13.69 -23.92
C GLU A 146 -12.94 12.17 -23.70
N ASP A 147 -11.87 11.39 -23.85
CA ASP A 147 -11.88 9.94 -23.56
C ASP A 147 -12.23 9.69 -22.11
N LEU A 148 -11.60 10.42 -21.19
CA LEU A 148 -11.89 10.31 -19.76
C LEU A 148 -13.32 10.68 -19.43
N GLN A 149 -13.85 11.77 -19.97
CA GLN A 149 -15.24 12.16 -19.77
C GLN A 149 -16.24 11.09 -20.24
N ARG A 150 -15.87 10.30 -21.24
CA ARG A 150 -16.69 9.21 -21.78
C ARG A 150 -16.59 7.93 -20.94
N VAL A 151 -15.39 7.58 -20.46
CA VAL A 151 -15.11 6.29 -19.81
C VAL A 151 -15.30 6.34 -18.29
N MET A 152 -14.91 7.44 -17.63
CA MET A 152 -14.93 7.52 -16.16
C MET A 152 -16.31 7.33 -15.52
N PRO A 153 -17.43 7.88 -16.07
CA PRO A 153 -18.75 7.61 -15.51
C PRO A 153 -19.14 6.12 -15.54
N ILE A 154 -18.70 5.39 -16.57
CA ILE A 154 -18.93 3.94 -16.70
C ILE A 154 -18.14 3.19 -15.61
N ASN A 155 -16.86 3.51 -15.46
CA ASN A 155 -16.01 2.91 -14.45
C ASN A 155 -16.54 3.18 -13.03
N GLN A 156 -16.91 4.42 -12.73
CA GLN A 156 -17.49 4.77 -11.42
C GLN A 156 -18.77 3.97 -11.16
N ARG A 157 -19.63 3.85 -12.16
CA ARG A 157 -20.86 3.05 -12.04
C ARG A 157 -20.56 1.58 -11.77
N LEU A 158 -19.56 1.02 -12.46
CA LEU A 158 -19.11 -0.36 -12.27
C LEU A 158 -18.60 -0.56 -10.84
N TRP A 159 -17.72 0.29 -10.32
CA TRP A 159 -17.22 0.21 -8.96
C TRP A 159 -18.31 0.32 -7.89
N HIS A 160 -19.28 1.21 -8.09
CA HIS A 160 -20.44 1.31 -7.21
C HIS A 160 -21.33 0.06 -7.27
N ILE A 161 -21.54 -0.54 -8.43
CA ILE A 161 -22.27 -1.82 -8.52
C ILE A 161 -21.57 -2.90 -7.68
N ILE A 162 -20.23 -2.98 -7.74
CA ILE A 162 -19.42 -3.96 -6.99
C ILE A 162 -19.46 -3.67 -5.48
N ALA A 163 -19.32 -2.39 -5.11
CA ALA A 163 -19.26 -1.97 -3.71
C ALA A 163 -20.62 -2.03 -3.01
N ASP A 164 -21.70 -1.59 -3.66
CA ASP A 164 -23.00 -1.38 -3.02
C ASP A 164 -23.89 -2.65 -3.03
N ALA A 165 -23.48 -3.72 -3.72
CA ALA A 165 -24.27 -4.95 -3.75
C ALA A 165 -24.18 -5.70 -2.42
N ASP A 166 -25.32 -6.19 -1.91
CA ASP A 166 -25.38 -6.92 -0.62
C ASP A 166 -24.52 -8.17 -0.62
N ASP A 167 -24.58 -8.93 -1.71
CA ASP A 167 -23.80 -10.17 -1.88
C ASP A 167 -23.21 -10.31 -3.29
N VAL A 168 -22.52 -11.43 -3.55
CA VAL A 168 -21.85 -11.70 -4.83
C VAL A 168 -22.86 -11.90 -5.96
N GLU A 169 -23.97 -12.61 -5.71
CA GLU A 169 -24.95 -12.90 -6.73
C GLU A 169 -25.75 -11.63 -7.13
N HIS A 170 -26.07 -10.77 -6.16
CA HIS A 170 -26.65 -9.47 -6.44
C HIS A 170 -25.71 -8.60 -7.28
N ALA A 171 -24.39 -8.55 -6.95
CA ALA A 171 -23.39 -7.85 -7.75
C ALA A 171 -23.31 -8.44 -9.17
N ARG A 172 -23.27 -9.76 -9.30
CA ARG A 172 -23.23 -10.49 -10.58
C ARG A 172 -24.41 -10.10 -11.49
N GLY A 173 -25.63 -10.17 -10.96
CA GLY A 173 -26.84 -9.83 -11.71
C GLY A 173 -26.83 -8.36 -12.17
N ARG A 174 -26.41 -7.43 -11.32
CA ARG A 174 -26.30 -6.01 -11.67
C ARG A 174 -25.21 -5.74 -12.71
N LEU A 175 -24.05 -6.40 -12.60
CA LEU A 175 -22.97 -6.29 -13.59
C LEU A 175 -23.40 -6.87 -14.95
N ASP A 176 -24.10 -8.01 -14.95
CA ASP A 176 -24.57 -8.62 -16.19
C ASP A 176 -25.55 -7.72 -16.95
N VAL A 177 -26.44 -7.05 -16.24
CA VAL A 177 -27.36 -6.06 -16.82
C VAL A 177 -26.61 -4.80 -17.27
N PHE A 178 -25.64 -4.32 -16.51
CA PHE A 178 -24.92 -3.08 -16.78
C PHE A 178 -23.95 -3.19 -17.96
N LEU A 179 -23.21 -4.29 -18.07
CA LEU A 179 -22.21 -4.51 -19.12
C LEU A 179 -22.88 -4.91 -20.45
N THR A 180 -23.60 -3.95 -21.06
CA THR A 180 -24.18 -4.12 -22.40
C THR A 180 -23.09 -4.09 -23.47
N PRO A 181 -23.36 -4.53 -24.72
CA PRO A 181 -22.41 -4.42 -25.83
C PRO A 181 -21.88 -3.00 -26.02
N GLU A 182 -22.73 -1.96 -25.88
CA GLU A 182 -22.36 -0.54 -26.05
C GLU A 182 -21.43 -0.08 -24.91
N VAL A 183 -21.66 -0.53 -23.69
CA VAL A 183 -20.79 -0.23 -22.53
C VAL A 183 -19.42 -0.89 -22.73
N LEU A 184 -19.39 -2.15 -23.15
CA LEU A 184 -18.13 -2.87 -23.43
C LEU A 184 -17.34 -2.22 -24.58
N GLU A 185 -18.02 -1.81 -25.65
CA GLU A 185 -17.42 -1.08 -26.76
C GLU A 185 -16.81 0.25 -26.29
N THR A 186 -17.54 1.01 -25.46
CA THR A 186 -17.02 2.27 -24.90
C THR A 186 -15.79 2.06 -24.03
N LEU A 187 -15.72 0.95 -23.29
CA LEU A 187 -14.55 0.55 -22.49
C LEU A 187 -13.42 -0.06 -23.33
N GLY A 188 -13.59 -0.23 -24.65
CA GLY A 188 -12.61 -0.90 -25.51
C GLY A 188 -12.48 -2.41 -25.24
N VAL A 189 -13.52 -3.03 -24.71
CA VAL A 189 -13.52 -4.44 -24.28
C VAL A 189 -14.31 -5.28 -25.28
N ALA A 190 -13.71 -6.37 -25.75
CA ALA A 190 -14.39 -7.31 -26.63
C ALA A 190 -15.56 -8.01 -25.90
N PRO A 191 -16.74 -8.20 -26.57
CA PRO A 191 -17.95 -8.73 -25.91
C PRO A 191 -17.75 -10.12 -25.25
N ASP A 192 -16.88 -10.96 -25.77
CA ASP A 192 -16.56 -12.28 -25.24
C ASP A 192 -15.79 -12.22 -23.89
N ARG A 193 -15.24 -11.05 -23.53
CA ARG A 193 -14.57 -10.80 -22.26
C ARG A 193 -15.52 -10.44 -21.11
N LYS A 194 -16.81 -10.22 -21.38
CA LYS A 194 -17.81 -9.84 -20.36
C LYS A 194 -17.79 -10.74 -19.13
N ALA A 195 -17.85 -12.05 -19.34
CA ALA A 195 -17.86 -13.02 -18.24
C ALA A 195 -16.57 -12.94 -17.40
N VAL A 196 -15.41 -12.78 -18.04
CA VAL A 196 -14.12 -12.63 -17.35
C VAL A 196 -14.08 -11.36 -16.50
N ILE A 197 -14.63 -10.25 -17.01
CA ILE A 197 -14.72 -8.99 -16.24
C ILE A 197 -15.59 -9.18 -15.02
N ILE A 198 -16.77 -9.78 -15.17
CA ILE A 198 -17.69 -10.04 -14.06
C ILE A 198 -16.98 -10.88 -12.99
N GLU A 199 -16.36 -12.01 -13.35
CA GLU A 199 -15.70 -12.88 -12.38
C GLU A 199 -14.53 -12.19 -11.69
N SER A 200 -13.70 -11.44 -12.42
CA SER A 200 -12.59 -10.69 -11.80
C SER A 200 -13.09 -9.57 -10.87
N SER A 201 -14.21 -8.93 -11.23
CA SER A 201 -14.83 -7.87 -10.42
C SER A 201 -15.48 -8.39 -9.13
N LEU A 202 -15.80 -9.67 -9.06
CA LEU A 202 -16.47 -10.27 -7.89
C LEU A 202 -15.50 -10.91 -6.90
N ARG A 203 -14.20 -10.80 -7.11
CA ARG A 203 -13.19 -11.31 -6.17
C ARG A 203 -13.37 -10.66 -4.79
N PRO A 204 -13.21 -11.43 -3.69
CA PRO A 204 -13.37 -10.92 -2.32
C PRO A 204 -12.52 -9.68 -2.06
N TRP A 205 -11.26 -9.70 -2.51
CA TRP A 205 -10.34 -8.57 -2.38
C TRP A 205 -10.90 -7.27 -2.97
N LEU A 206 -11.32 -7.28 -4.25
CA LEU A 206 -11.78 -6.05 -4.91
C LEU A 206 -13.06 -5.52 -4.27
N ARG A 207 -14.00 -6.42 -3.92
CA ARG A 207 -15.24 -6.04 -3.23
C ARG A 207 -14.97 -5.43 -1.85
N TYR A 208 -14.00 -5.98 -1.11
CA TYR A 208 -13.57 -5.44 0.17
C TYR A 208 -12.90 -4.08 -0.03
N LEU A 209 -11.92 -3.99 -0.93
CA LEU A 209 -11.14 -2.79 -1.19
C LEU A 209 -12.03 -1.61 -1.59
N LEU A 210 -12.95 -1.79 -2.56
CA LEU A 210 -13.83 -0.70 -3.00
C LEU A 210 -14.77 -0.14 -1.91
N ARG A 211 -15.03 -0.91 -0.86
CA ARG A 211 -15.80 -0.49 0.32
C ARG A 211 -14.94 0.14 1.40
N PHE A 212 -13.64 0.01 1.28
CA PHE A 212 -12.73 0.40 2.34
C PHE A 212 -12.61 1.91 2.46
N ASP A 213 -12.70 2.39 3.71
CA ASP A 213 -12.39 3.76 4.09
C ASP A 213 -11.21 3.74 5.07
N PRO A 214 -10.05 4.33 4.74
CA PRO A 214 -8.91 4.37 5.64
C PRO A 214 -9.12 5.28 6.86
N ALA A 215 -10.07 6.21 6.80
CA ALA A 215 -10.23 7.26 7.81
C ALA A 215 -10.42 6.74 9.25
N PRO A 216 -11.24 5.70 9.53
CA PRO A 216 -11.37 5.19 10.90
C PRO A 216 -10.07 4.60 11.47
N TYR A 217 -9.25 3.99 10.61
CA TYR A 217 -8.00 3.34 11.00
C TYR A 217 -6.90 4.37 11.23
N LEU A 218 -6.76 5.35 10.34
CA LEU A 218 -5.79 6.44 10.50
C LEU A 218 -6.05 7.28 11.74
N ARG A 219 -7.32 7.66 12.00
CA ARG A 219 -7.68 8.41 13.22
C ARG A 219 -7.47 7.65 14.52
N ALA A 220 -7.47 6.34 14.47
CA ALA A 220 -7.31 5.48 15.64
C ALA A 220 -5.85 5.13 15.96
N LEU A 221 -4.89 5.58 15.12
CA LEU A 221 -3.48 5.42 15.44
C LEU A 221 -3.11 6.30 16.64
N ASP A 222 -2.40 5.72 17.59
CA ASP A 222 -1.86 6.38 18.79
C ASP A 222 -0.32 6.30 18.87
N VAL A 223 0.30 5.66 17.86
CA VAL A 223 1.76 5.53 17.71
C VAL A 223 2.29 6.54 16.69
N PRO A 224 3.57 6.97 16.77
CA PRO A 224 4.18 7.84 15.78
C PRO A 224 3.95 7.39 14.34
N VAL A 225 3.62 8.33 13.45
CA VAL A 225 3.29 8.07 12.05
C VAL A 225 4.15 8.91 11.12
N LEU A 226 4.81 8.26 10.16
CA LEU A 226 5.38 8.90 8.98
C LEU A 226 4.54 8.55 7.75
N ALA A 227 4.08 9.53 7.00
CA ALA A 227 3.46 9.32 5.69
C ALA A 227 4.29 9.99 4.60
N LEU A 228 4.74 9.20 3.63
CA LEU A 228 5.53 9.65 2.48
C LEU A 228 4.80 9.35 1.18
N ASN A 229 4.90 10.27 0.22
CA ASN A 229 4.46 9.99 -1.14
C ASN A 229 5.31 10.76 -2.16
N GLY A 230 5.49 10.21 -3.35
CA GLY A 230 6.16 10.86 -4.45
C GLY A 230 5.24 11.84 -5.18
N SER A 231 5.74 13.03 -5.55
CA SER A 231 4.92 14.03 -6.25
C SER A 231 4.51 13.61 -7.67
N LEU A 232 5.17 12.60 -8.24
CA LEU A 232 4.85 12.01 -9.54
C LEU A 232 4.17 10.63 -9.42
N ASP A 233 3.63 10.33 -8.24
CA ASP A 233 2.85 9.11 -8.05
C ASP A 233 1.48 9.21 -8.75
N VAL A 234 1.29 8.41 -9.80
CA VAL A 234 0.03 8.33 -10.56
C VAL A 234 -0.88 7.18 -10.11
N GLN A 235 -0.40 6.32 -9.21
CA GLN A 235 -1.18 5.22 -8.64
C GLN A 235 -1.90 5.64 -7.36
N VAL A 236 -1.22 6.40 -6.49
CA VAL A 236 -1.79 7.04 -5.32
C VAL A 236 -1.42 8.52 -5.35
N PRO A 237 -2.17 9.38 -6.09
CA PRO A 237 -1.79 10.78 -6.28
C PRO A 237 -1.54 11.51 -4.96
N ALA A 238 -0.32 12.05 -4.79
CA ALA A 238 0.18 12.59 -3.53
C ALA A 238 -0.71 13.71 -2.97
N THR A 239 -1.12 14.66 -3.83
CA THR A 239 -1.83 15.88 -3.43
C THR A 239 -3.08 15.58 -2.60
N GLU A 240 -3.96 14.70 -3.06
CA GLU A 240 -5.21 14.41 -2.37
C GLU A 240 -5.03 13.42 -1.20
N ASN A 241 -4.15 12.42 -1.36
CA ASN A 241 -3.96 11.41 -0.34
C ASN A 241 -3.19 11.96 0.87
N LEU A 242 -2.10 12.70 0.68
CA LEU A 242 -1.39 13.35 1.78
C LEU A 242 -2.22 14.45 2.44
N ALA A 243 -3.03 15.21 1.69
CA ALA A 243 -3.93 16.18 2.27
C ALA A 243 -4.99 15.51 3.17
N ALA A 244 -5.54 14.38 2.74
CA ALA A 244 -6.48 13.60 3.55
C ALA A 244 -5.82 13.03 4.80
N ILE A 245 -4.63 12.39 4.68
CA ILE A 245 -3.88 11.86 5.82
C ILE A 245 -3.56 12.99 6.82
N ARG A 246 -3.09 14.15 6.35
CA ARG A 246 -2.82 15.31 7.19
C ARG A 246 -4.05 15.79 7.95
N SER A 247 -5.21 15.80 7.29
CA SER A 247 -6.49 16.16 7.93
C SER A 247 -6.95 15.13 8.95
N LEU A 248 -6.75 13.84 8.67
CA LEU A 248 -7.16 12.73 9.55
C LEU A 248 -6.27 12.66 10.80
N LEU A 249 -5.01 13.04 10.69
CA LEU A 249 -4.01 13.03 11.76
C LEU A 249 -3.76 14.44 12.35
N ALA A 250 -4.65 15.42 12.11
CA ALA A 250 -4.43 16.80 12.54
C ALA A 250 -4.29 16.94 14.07
N GLU A 251 -4.95 16.10 14.85
CA GLU A 251 -4.88 16.09 16.32
C GLU A 251 -3.88 15.04 16.84
N HIS A 252 -3.20 14.30 15.93
CA HIS A 252 -2.23 13.28 16.33
C HIS A 252 -0.94 13.96 16.82
N PRO A 253 -0.41 13.61 18.02
CA PRO A 253 0.72 14.32 18.63
C PRO A 253 2.04 14.14 17.87
N ASP A 254 2.20 13.06 17.11
CA ASP A 254 3.44 12.71 16.44
C ASP A 254 3.17 12.13 15.04
N ALA A 255 2.73 13.01 14.12
CA ALA A 255 2.51 12.67 12.72
C ALA A 255 3.36 13.55 11.80
N THR A 256 4.19 12.92 10.98
CA THR A 256 5.02 13.57 9.97
C THR A 256 4.50 13.20 8.58
N ILE A 257 4.14 14.19 7.75
CA ILE A 257 3.58 13.97 6.41
C ILE A 257 4.41 14.75 5.39
N ILE A 258 5.09 14.03 4.49
CA ILE A 258 6.05 14.59 3.52
C ILE A 258 5.70 14.15 2.10
N GLU A 259 5.66 15.10 1.17
CA GLU A 259 5.69 14.86 -0.26
C GLU A 259 7.13 14.94 -0.75
N LEU A 260 7.59 13.90 -1.44
CA LEU A 260 8.95 13.83 -1.99
C LEU A 260 8.93 14.24 -3.47
N PRO A 261 9.60 15.36 -3.83
CA PRO A 261 9.51 15.89 -5.18
C PRO A 261 10.18 14.98 -6.20
N GLY A 262 9.54 14.81 -7.36
CA GLY A 262 10.10 14.08 -8.51
C GLY A 262 10.15 12.57 -8.36
N LEU A 263 9.51 11.99 -7.31
CA LEU A 263 9.47 10.55 -7.13
C LEU A 263 8.13 9.95 -7.59
N ASN A 264 8.19 8.73 -8.17
CA ASN A 264 7.02 7.95 -8.57
C ASN A 264 6.50 7.06 -7.42
N HIS A 265 5.56 6.16 -7.71
CA HIS A 265 4.95 5.25 -6.74
C HIS A 265 5.93 4.30 -6.03
N LEU A 266 7.01 3.88 -6.71
CA LEU A 266 8.09 3.07 -6.11
C LEU A 266 9.18 3.93 -5.45
N PHE A 267 8.99 5.24 -5.36
CA PHE A 267 9.99 6.18 -4.88
C PHE A 267 11.27 6.23 -5.73
N GLN A 268 11.17 5.95 -7.03
CA GLN A 268 12.24 6.18 -8.02
C GLN A 268 12.19 7.64 -8.48
N THR A 269 13.34 8.23 -8.80
CA THR A 269 13.40 9.52 -9.49
C THR A 269 12.86 9.35 -10.90
N ALA A 270 11.75 10.01 -11.20
CA ALA A 270 10.98 9.84 -12.42
C ALA A 270 10.87 11.15 -13.23
N ALA A 271 10.52 11.02 -14.49
CA ALA A 271 10.23 12.18 -15.36
C ALA A 271 8.73 12.50 -15.40
N THR A 272 7.90 11.48 -15.45
CA THR A 272 6.43 11.60 -15.61
C THR A 272 5.63 10.82 -14.57
N GLY A 273 6.23 9.83 -13.90
CA GLY A 273 5.56 8.89 -13.02
C GLY A 273 4.78 7.80 -13.75
N ALA A 274 4.79 7.79 -15.09
CA ALA A 274 4.11 6.78 -15.87
C ALA A 274 4.69 5.38 -15.62
N LEU A 275 3.83 4.36 -15.52
CA LEU A 275 4.26 2.96 -15.33
C LEU A 275 5.25 2.49 -16.40
N GLY A 276 5.14 3.04 -17.62
CA GLY A 276 6.02 2.67 -18.74
C GLY A 276 7.49 3.01 -18.54
N GLU A 277 7.82 3.99 -17.69
CA GLU A 277 9.21 4.40 -17.45
C GLU A 277 9.89 3.59 -16.32
N TYR A 278 9.13 2.89 -15.45
CA TYR A 278 9.67 2.21 -14.27
C TYR A 278 10.83 1.27 -14.60
N ARG A 279 10.65 0.44 -15.64
CA ARG A 279 11.67 -0.54 -16.06
C ARG A 279 12.97 0.09 -16.54
N ASP A 280 12.89 1.30 -17.11
CA ASP A 280 14.03 1.99 -17.72
C ASP A 280 14.78 2.90 -16.73
N ILE A 281 14.21 3.11 -15.54
CA ILE A 281 14.88 3.81 -14.44
C ILE A 281 15.88 2.85 -13.80
N GLU A 282 17.16 3.25 -13.69
CA GLU A 282 18.21 2.39 -13.13
C GLU A 282 18.07 2.20 -11.61
N GLU A 283 17.71 3.28 -10.89
CA GLU A 283 17.54 3.20 -9.43
C GLU A 283 16.25 2.48 -9.03
N THR A 284 16.32 1.70 -7.98
CA THR A 284 15.14 1.00 -7.45
C THR A 284 14.36 1.84 -6.44
N MET A 285 15.06 2.63 -5.63
CA MET A 285 14.49 3.58 -4.69
C MET A 285 15.48 4.73 -4.48
N ALA A 286 15.00 5.97 -4.57
CA ALA A 286 15.84 7.15 -4.45
C ALA A 286 16.49 7.24 -3.06
N PRO A 287 17.80 7.63 -2.97
CA PRO A 287 18.48 7.80 -1.69
C PRO A 287 17.73 8.73 -0.73
N LEU A 288 17.11 9.80 -1.25
CA LEU A 288 16.29 10.71 -0.45
C LEU A 288 15.16 10.00 0.31
N ALA A 289 14.45 9.07 -0.34
CA ALA A 289 13.38 8.30 0.32
C ALA A 289 13.94 7.38 1.40
N LEU A 290 15.05 6.69 1.09
CA LEU A 290 15.73 5.78 2.03
C LEU A 290 16.21 6.52 3.29
N GLU A 291 16.85 7.68 3.11
CA GLU A 291 17.37 8.53 4.19
C GLU A 291 16.22 9.06 5.07
N VAL A 292 15.16 9.62 4.45
CA VAL A 292 14.00 10.12 5.21
C VAL A 292 13.37 9.03 6.06
N ILE A 293 13.23 7.82 5.53
CA ILE A 293 12.66 6.69 6.28
C ILE A 293 13.57 6.29 7.43
N SER A 294 14.87 6.05 7.18
CA SER A 294 15.80 5.59 8.21
C SER A 294 16.03 6.63 9.30
N ASP A 295 16.14 7.90 8.94
CA ASP A 295 16.34 8.99 9.89
C ASP A 295 15.12 9.17 10.79
N TRP A 296 13.91 9.15 10.20
CA TRP A 296 12.69 9.24 10.99
C TRP A 296 12.51 8.04 11.92
N VAL A 297 12.68 6.80 11.41
CA VAL A 297 12.58 5.58 12.25
C VAL A 297 13.57 5.63 13.40
N SER A 298 14.81 6.07 13.15
CA SER A 298 15.85 6.18 14.20
C SER A 298 15.45 7.11 15.34
N GLN A 299 14.65 8.16 15.06
CA GLN A 299 14.13 9.08 16.06
C GLN A 299 13.00 8.46 16.91
N GLN A 300 12.32 7.42 16.41
CA GLN A 300 11.25 6.73 17.13
C GLN A 300 11.76 5.62 18.04
N ILE A 301 13.05 5.30 17.97
CA ILE A 301 13.63 4.23 18.78
C ILE A 301 13.99 4.79 20.16
N PRO A 302 13.36 4.30 21.25
CA PRO A 302 13.71 4.73 22.59
C PRO A 302 15.19 4.49 22.88
N ASP A 303 15.80 5.38 23.66
CA ASP A 303 17.18 5.15 24.17
C ASP A 303 17.26 3.79 24.86
N ALA A 304 18.36 3.08 24.63
CA ALA A 304 18.57 1.80 25.31
C ALA A 304 18.55 2.02 26.84
N VAL A 305 17.61 1.39 27.52
CA VAL A 305 17.60 1.40 28.99
C VAL A 305 18.93 0.80 29.45
N PRO A 306 19.78 1.52 30.23
CA PRO A 306 21.01 0.96 30.72
C PRO A 306 20.69 -0.32 31.48
N SER A 307 21.33 -1.44 31.10
CA SER A 307 21.20 -2.70 31.85
C SER A 307 21.55 -2.41 33.31
N ALA A 308 20.59 -2.58 34.20
CA ALA A 308 20.88 -2.58 35.63
C ALA A 308 21.93 -3.67 35.88
N MET A 309 23.15 -3.23 36.23
CA MET A 309 24.24 -4.14 36.62
C MET A 309 23.92 -4.84 37.95
#